data_15bcd9303f709977365935019a19b2f8
#
_entry.id   15bcd9303f709977365935019a19b2f8
#
_cell.length_a   1.000
_cell.length_b   1.000
_cell.length_c   1.000
_cell.angle_alpha   90.00
_cell.angle_beta   90.00
_cell.angle_gamma   90.00
#
_symmetry.space_group_name_H-M   'P 1'
#
loop_
_entity.id
_entity.type
_entity.pdbx_description
1 polymer ?
#
loop_
_entity_poly.entity_id
_entity_poly.type
_entity_poly.pdbx_seq_one_letter_code
_entity_poly.pdbx_strand_id
1 'polypeptide(L)'
;CEGTIQDFLKKYDIPGIAGIDTRALTKLLREKGTMNGMITTDENYNLDEIIPKLKAYTTGNVVDKVTCEEKSVLPGKGKKVALLDLGAKRNIAQSLNKRGCEVTVYPAHTTAEEILGTNPDGIMLSNGPGDPKECKEIIAEIRKLYESDTPIFAICLGCLLYTSDAADD
;
A
#
# COMPACT_ATOMS: atom_id res chain seq x y z
N CYS A 1 14.87 -23.36 5.82
CA CYS A 1 13.52 -23.35 5.22
C CYS A 1 12.60 -24.16 6.11
N GLU A 2 11.54 -23.57 6.63
CA GLU A 2 10.63 -24.25 7.59
C GLU A 2 9.59 -25.14 6.90
N GLY A 3 9.60 -25.23 5.56
CA GLY A 3 8.68 -26.04 4.76
C GLY A 3 8.62 -25.58 3.31
N THR A 4 7.75 -26.22 2.53
CA THR A 4 7.50 -25.83 1.14
C THR A 4 6.42 -24.77 1.05
N ILE A 5 6.40 -23.99 -0.05
CA ILE A 5 5.30 -23.05 -0.31
C ILE A 5 3.94 -23.77 -0.40
N GLN A 6 3.92 -25.01 -0.88
CA GLN A 6 2.71 -25.81 -0.96
C GLN A 6 2.16 -26.14 0.43
N ASP A 7 3.03 -26.48 1.39
CA ASP A 7 2.62 -26.76 2.77
C ASP A 7 2.08 -25.49 3.44
N PHE A 8 2.72 -24.35 3.17
CA PHE A 8 2.25 -23.06 3.65
C PHE A 8 0.85 -22.73 3.11
N LEU A 9 0.65 -22.82 1.79
CA LEU A 9 -0.64 -22.54 1.17
C LEU A 9 -1.75 -23.45 1.71
N LYS A 10 -1.47 -24.78 1.84
CA LYS A 10 -2.41 -25.74 2.42
C LYS A 10 -2.74 -25.43 3.88
N LYS A 11 -1.73 -25.07 4.68
CA LYS A 11 -1.93 -24.75 6.11
C LYS A 11 -2.87 -23.58 6.33
N TYR A 12 -2.86 -22.61 5.43
CA TYR A 12 -3.65 -21.36 5.55
C TYR A 12 -4.85 -21.32 4.61
N ASP A 13 -5.18 -22.44 3.97
CA ASP A 13 -6.29 -22.57 2.99
C ASP A 13 -6.24 -21.51 1.88
N ILE A 14 -5.03 -21.24 1.38
CA ILE A 14 -4.81 -20.26 0.32
C ILE A 14 -4.80 -20.98 -1.03
N PRO A 15 -5.69 -20.64 -1.97
CA PRO A 15 -5.70 -21.23 -3.29
C PRO A 15 -4.40 -20.92 -4.04
N GLY A 16 -3.85 -21.94 -4.72
CA GLY A 16 -2.63 -21.81 -5.50
C GLY A 16 -2.73 -22.61 -6.81
N ILE A 17 -2.09 -22.09 -7.84
CA ILE A 17 -2.00 -22.75 -9.15
C ILE A 17 -0.54 -23.05 -9.48
N ALA A 18 -0.28 -24.23 -10.01
CA ALA A 18 1.04 -24.66 -10.46
C ALA A 18 0.97 -25.16 -11.90
N GLY A 19 2.13 -25.28 -12.56
CA GLY A 19 2.23 -25.79 -13.92
C GLY A 19 1.89 -24.79 -15.02
N ILE A 20 1.71 -23.50 -14.69
CA ILE A 20 1.51 -22.43 -15.67
C ILE A 20 2.84 -21.79 -16.06
N ASP A 21 2.92 -21.20 -17.24
CA ASP A 21 4.06 -20.38 -17.66
C ASP A 21 3.99 -19.00 -16.99
N THR A 22 4.57 -18.91 -15.78
CA THR A 22 4.62 -17.68 -14.99
C THR A 22 5.46 -16.59 -15.66
N ARG A 23 6.43 -16.96 -16.50
CA ARG A 23 7.26 -16.01 -17.25
C ARG A 23 6.46 -15.34 -18.36
N ALA A 24 5.69 -16.11 -19.12
CA ALA A 24 4.80 -15.57 -20.14
C ALA A 24 3.74 -14.65 -19.52
N LEU A 25 3.16 -15.06 -18.38
CA LEU A 25 2.21 -14.23 -17.63
C LEU A 25 2.84 -12.92 -17.17
N THR A 26 4.04 -12.96 -16.60
CA THR A 26 4.78 -11.76 -16.16
C THR A 26 5.07 -10.81 -17.33
N LYS A 27 5.46 -11.36 -18.48
CA LYS A 27 5.70 -10.57 -19.71
C LYS A 27 4.41 -9.88 -20.16
N LEU A 28 3.30 -10.61 -20.19
CA LEU A 28 1.99 -10.07 -20.56
C LEU A 28 1.57 -8.91 -19.64
N LEU A 29 1.70 -9.08 -18.32
CA LEU A 29 1.39 -8.04 -17.34
C LEU A 29 2.30 -6.80 -17.48
N ARG A 30 3.57 -7.00 -17.84
CA ARG A 30 4.50 -5.90 -18.10
C ARG A 30 4.10 -5.09 -19.34
N GLU A 31 3.63 -5.77 -20.38
CA GLU A 31 3.26 -5.14 -21.66
C GLU A 31 1.86 -4.50 -21.63
N LYS A 32 0.92 -5.12 -20.93
CA LYS A 32 -0.50 -4.73 -20.92
C LYS A 32 -0.94 -3.98 -19.66
N GLY A 33 -0.09 -3.95 -18.63
CA GLY A 33 -0.43 -3.44 -17.30
C GLY A 33 -1.13 -4.48 -16.43
N THR A 34 -1.74 -4.01 -15.34
CA THR A 34 -2.49 -4.87 -14.42
C THR A 34 -3.74 -5.45 -15.09
N MET A 35 -4.04 -6.70 -14.79
CA MET A 35 -5.18 -7.42 -15.33
C MET A 35 -5.92 -8.15 -14.22
N ASN A 36 -7.24 -8.15 -14.29
CA ASN A 36 -8.05 -8.96 -13.39
C ASN A 36 -7.97 -10.43 -13.80
N GLY A 37 -7.91 -11.33 -12.81
CA GLY A 37 -7.84 -12.76 -13.02
C GLY A 37 -8.68 -13.51 -12.00
N MET A 38 -9.02 -14.76 -12.31
CA MET A 38 -9.73 -15.65 -11.41
C MET A 38 -9.07 -17.02 -11.40
N ILE A 39 -8.98 -17.63 -10.22
CA ILE A 39 -8.65 -19.05 -10.05
C ILE A 39 -9.94 -19.74 -9.65
N THR A 40 -10.26 -20.85 -10.32
CA THR A 40 -11.43 -21.66 -10.00
C THR A 40 -11.08 -23.13 -9.98
N THR A 41 -11.73 -23.90 -9.12
CA THR A 41 -11.72 -25.37 -9.08
C THR A 41 -12.98 -25.97 -9.71
N ASP A 42 -13.91 -25.13 -10.16
CA ASP A 42 -15.11 -25.55 -10.88
C ASP A 42 -14.73 -25.92 -12.33
N GLU A 43 -14.90 -27.17 -12.69
CA GLU A 43 -14.61 -27.68 -14.03
C GLU A 43 -15.68 -27.25 -15.05
N ASN A 44 -16.88 -26.87 -14.62
CA ASN A 44 -18.00 -26.44 -15.46
C ASN A 44 -18.11 -24.92 -15.59
N TYR A 45 -16.99 -24.21 -15.55
CA TYR A 45 -17.00 -22.75 -15.66
C TYR A 45 -17.44 -22.27 -17.06
N ASN A 46 -18.16 -21.16 -17.09
CA ASN A 46 -18.61 -20.50 -18.31
C ASN A 46 -17.85 -19.19 -18.53
N LEU A 47 -17.03 -19.14 -19.58
CA LEU A 47 -16.24 -17.94 -19.91
C LEU A 47 -17.10 -16.73 -20.24
N ASP A 48 -18.26 -16.92 -20.89
CA ASP A 48 -19.15 -15.82 -21.26
C ASP A 48 -19.77 -15.13 -20.05
N GLU A 49 -19.86 -15.84 -18.93
CA GLU A 49 -20.30 -15.28 -17.64
C GLU A 49 -19.14 -14.68 -16.82
N ILE A 50 -17.97 -15.29 -16.90
CA ILE A 50 -16.81 -14.89 -16.07
C ILE A 50 -16.14 -13.65 -16.64
N ILE A 51 -15.94 -13.57 -17.96
CA ILE A 51 -15.21 -12.45 -18.59
C ILE A 51 -15.86 -11.10 -18.29
N PRO A 52 -17.20 -10.93 -18.39
CA PRO A 52 -17.84 -9.67 -17.99
C PRO A 52 -17.63 -9.32 -16.52
N LYS A 53 -17.68 -10.32 -15.61
CA LYS A 53 -17.43 -10.11 -14.17
C LYS A 53 -15.99 -9.66 -13.90
N LEU A 54 -15.00 -10.29 -14.58
CA LEU A 54 -13.60 -9.89 -14.47
C LEU A 54 -13.36 -8.46 -14.99
N LYS A 55 -13.99 -8.10 -16.12
CA LYS A 55 -13.88 -6.75 -16.67
C LYS A 55 -14.51 -5.67 -15.80
N ALA A 56 -15.58 -6.00 -15.10
CA ALA A 56 -16.27 -5.09 -14.19
C ALA A 56 -15.65 -5.03 -12.79
N TYR A 57 -14.75 -5.97 -12.46
CA TYR A 57 -14.15 -6.01 -11.14
C TYR A 57 -13.17 -4.84 -10.94
N THR A 58 -13.36 -4.12 -9.85
CA THR A 58 -12.44 -3.09 -9.37
C THR A 58 -12.04 -3.40 -7.93
N THR A 59 -10.80 -3.13 -7.59
CA THR A 59 -10.31 -3.31 -6.20
C THR A 59 -10.87 -2.24 -5.27
N GLY A 60 -11.30 -1.09 -5.83
CA GLY A 60 -11.68 0.09 -5.08
C GLY A 60 -10.51 0.64 -4.27
N ASN A 61 -10.81 1.51 -3.31
CA ASN A 61 -9.79 2.04 -2.41
C ASN A 61 -9.33 0.96 -1.42
N VAL A 62 -8.19 0.34 -1.74
CA VAL A 62 -7.62 -0.74 -0.90
C VAL A 62 -6.93 -0.16 0.32
N VAL A 63 -6.45 1.07 0.27
CA VAL A 63 -5.76 1.74 1.40
C VAL A 63 -6.67 1.80 2.62
N ASP A 64 -7.97 2.08 2.45
CA ASP A 64 -8.95 2.14 3.54
C ASP A 64 -9.12 0.81 4.29
N LYS A 65 -8.81 -0.30 3.62
CA LYS A 65 -8.93 -1.64 4.20
C LYS A 65 -7.69 -2.09 4.96
N VAL A 66 -6.57 -1.40 4.81
CA VAL A 66 -5.26 -1.83 5.33
C VAL A 66 -4.57 -0.78 6.20
N THR A 67 -5.01 0.47 6.17
CA THR A 67 -4.53 1.52 7.06
C THR A 67 -4.89 1.21 8.51
N CYS A 68 -4.14 1.73 9.47
CA CYS A 68 -4.49 1.61 10.88
C CYS A 68 -5.80 2.36 11.19
N GLU A 69 -6.56 1.84 12.15
CA GLU A 69 -7.83 2.47 12.57
C GLU A 69 -7.58 3.70 13.45
N GLU A 70 -6.53 3.65 14.28
CA GLU A 70 -6.22 4.69 15.25
C GLU A 70 -4.74 5.08 15.22
N LYS A 71 -4.50 6.32 15.59
CA LYS A 71 -3.14 6.85 15.79
C LYS A 71 -2.42 6.08 16.91
N SER A 72 -1.17 5.72 16.66
CA SER A 72 -0.33 5.04 17.66
C SER A 72 1.08 5.63 17.70
N VAL A 73 1.73 5.52 18.84
CA VAL A 73 3.08 6.08 19.07
C VAL A 73 4.04 4.97 19.48
N LEU A 74 5.15 4.87 18.78
CA LEU A 74 6.32 4.10 19.20
C LEU A 74 7.27 5.09 19.89
N PRO A 75 7.45 4.99 21.23
CA PRO A 75 8.22 5.98 21.98
C PRO A 75 9.70 5.96 21.59
N GLY A 76 10.31 7.12 21.53
CA GLY A 76 11.74 7.32 21.25
C GLY A 76 12.23 8.59 21.90
N LYS A 77 13.57 8.77 21.95
CA LYS A 77 14.20 9.96 22.54
C LYS A 77 14.85 10.88 21.48
N GLY A 78 14.81 10.45 20.21
CA GLY A 78 15.42 11.18 19.08
C GLY A 78 14.39 11.99 18.32
N LYS A 79 14.58 12.06 16.99
CA LYS A 79 13.72 12.79 16.07
C LYS A 79 12.29 12.28 16.09
N LYS A 80 11.33 13.19 15.97
CA LYS A 80 9.90 12.88 15.84
C LYS A 80 9.57 12.63 14.37
N VAL A 81 9.08 11.45 14.06
CA VAL A 81 8.68 11.09 12.70
C VAL A 81 7.18 10.82 12.66
N ALA A 82 6.48 11.54 11.82
CA ALA A 82 5.09 11.26 11.48
C ALA A 82 5.05 10.24 10.34
N LEU A 83 4.49 9.05 10.56
CA LEU A 83 4.33 8.03 9.53
C LEU A 83 2.88 7.94 9.11
N LEU A 84 2.58 8.29 7.85
CA LEU A 84 1.26 8.11 7.26
C LEU A 84 1.13 6.66 6.77
N ASP A 85 0.19 5.93 7.35
CA ASP A 85 -0.01 4.51 7.10
C ASP A 85 -0.94 4.27 5.91
N LEU A 86 -0.36 3.99 4.75
CA LEU A 86 -1.05 3.61 3.52
C LEU A 86 -1.18 2.09 3.36
N GLY A 87 -0.90 1.32 4.41
CA GLY A 87 -0.71 -0.13 4.43
C GLY A 87 0.75 -0.49 4.72
N ALA A 88 1.30 0.17 5.74
CA ALA A 88 2.72 0.09 6.09
C ALA A 88 3.15 -1.30 6.50
N LYS A 89 4.27 -1.77 5.96
CA LYS A 89 4.96 -2.91 6.54
C LYS A 89 5.46 -2.54 7.93
N ARG A 90 5.09 -3.32 8.93
CA ARG A 90 5.44 -3.11 10.36
C ARG A 90 6.91 -2.73 10.58
N ASN A 91 7.82 -3.32 9.80
CA ASN A 91 9.25 -3.06 9.90
C ASN A 91 9.66 -1.61 9.57
N ILE A 92 8.85 -0.84 8.86
CA ILE A 92 9.17 0.57 8.54
C ILE A 92 9.17 1.38 9.84
N ALA A 93 8.07 1.39 10.58
CA ALA A 93 7.97 2.07 11.86
C ALA A 93 9.02 1.55 12.86
N GLN A 94 9.18 0.22 12.95
CA GLN A 94 10.18 -0.39 13.83
C GLN A 94 11.62 0.00 13.47
N SER A 95 11.95 0.14 12.18
CA SER A 95 13.29 0.52 11.74
C SER A 95 13.63 1.97 12.10
N LEU A 96 12.68 2.87 12.04
CA LEU A 96 12.81 4.25 12.49
C LEU A 96 12.97 4.29 14.02
N ASN A 97 12.13 3.58 14.73
CA ASN A 97 12.17 3.53 16.20
C ASN A 97 13.46 2.91 16.73
N LYS A 98 13.98 1.82 16.13
CA LYS A 98 15.28 1.23 16.47
C LYS A 98 16.46 2.21 16.29
N ARG A 99 16.30 3.23 15.46
CA ARG A 99 17.28 4.32 15.28
C ARG A 99 17.09 5.47 16.26
N GLY A 100 16.21 5.28 17.26
CA GLY A 100 15.95 6.23 18.32
C GLY A 100 14.82 7.23 18.04
N CYS A 101 14.20 7.18 16.86
CA CYS A 101 13.09 8.09 16.54
C CYS A 101 11.86 7.76 17.39
N GLU A 102 11.18 8.81 17.85
CA GLU A 102 9.78 8.71 18.24
C GLU A 102 8.94 8.67 16.96
N VAL A 103 8.14 7.60 16.76
CA VAL A 103 7.36 7.43 15.55
C VAL A 103 5.88 7.46 15.89
N THR A 104 5.17 8.44 15.36
CA THR A 104 3.71 8.50 15.43
C THR A 104 3.15 7.97 14.11
N VAL A 105 2.40 6.87 14.18
CA VAL A 105 1.71 6.28 13.04
C VAL A 105 0.32 6.87 12.94
N TYR A 106 -0.02 7.40 11.79
CA TYR A 106 -1.30 8.05 11.50
C TYR A 106 -2.09 7.25 10.47
N PRO A 107 -3.44 7.13 10.61
CA PRO A 107 -4.30 6.62 9.56
C PRO A 107 -4.16 7.41 8.25
N ALA A 108 -4.42 6.76 7.12
CA ALA A 108 -4.24 7.33 5.77
C ALA A 108 -5.01 8.63 5.52
N HIS A 109 -6.17 8.81 6.17
CA HIS A 109 -7.04 9.98 6.02
C HIS A 109 -6.79 11.08 7.07
N THR A 110 -5.70 10.98 7.83
CA THR A 110 -5.33 12.04 8.78
C THR A 110 -4.97 13.31 8.01
N THR A 111 -5.49 14.46 8.46
CA THR A 111 -5.25 15.73 7.79
C THR A 111 -3.80 16.19 7.96
N ALA A 112 -3.31 16.93 6.98
CA ALA A 112 -1.99 17.57 7.06
C ALA A 112 -1.87 18.50 8.28
N GLU A 113 -2.93 19.23 8.61
CA GLU A 113 -2.98 20.10 9.77
C GLU A 113 -2.76 19.34 11.08
N GLU A 114 -3.40 18.19 11.25
CA GLU A 114 -3.22 17.35 12.44
C GLU A 114 -1.78 16.84 12.54
N ILE A 115 -1.20 16.36 11.43
CA ILE A 115 0.17 15.86 11.37
C ILE A 115 1.17 16.98 11.70
N LEU A 116 1.07 18.12 11.01
CA LEU A 116 1.98 19.27 11.18
C LEU A 116 1.83 19.92 12.55
N GLY A 117 0.61 19.90 13.13
CA GLY A 117 0.35 20.40 14.48
C GLY A 117 1.16 19.72 15.59
N THR A 118 1.70 18.52 15.32
CA THR A 118 2.61 17.82 16.24
C THR A 118 4.08 18.22 16.10
N ASN A 119 4.41 19.11 15.17
CA ASN A 119 5.76 19.56 14.85
C ASN A 119 6.73 18.39 14.63
N PRO A 120 6.50 17.51 13.64
CA PRO A 120 7.41 16.42 13.36
C PRO A 120 8.73 16.93 12.75
N ASP A 121 9.84 16.26 13.04
CA ASP A 121 11.14 16.53 12.41
C ASP A 121 11.22 15.96 10.98
N GLY A 122 10.29 15.08 10.61
CA GLY A 122 10.17 14.49 9.29
C GLY A 122 8.90 13.68 9.14
N ILE A 123 8.49 13.50 7.89
CA ILE A 123 7.28 12.77 7.50
C ILE A 123 7.70 11.55 6.70
N MET A 124 7.09 10.41 6.99
CA MET A 124 7.27 9.16 6.26
C MET A 124 5.96 8.76 5.60
N LEU A 125 5.91 8.72 4.27
CA LEU A 125 4.81 8.15 3.52
C LEU A 125 5.11 6.67 3.26
N SER A 126 4.30 5.78 3.79
CA SER A 126 4.58 4.35 3.75
C SER A 126 4.33 3.75 2.36
N ASN A 127 4.74 2.49 2.20
CA ASN A 127 4.22 1.66 1.13
C ASN A 127 2.72 1.40 1.33
N GLY A 128 2.06 0.96 0.28
CA GLY A 128 0.66 0.54 0.33
C GLY A 128 0.25 -0.18 -0.94
N PRO A 129 -0.92 -0.84 -0.92
CA PRO A 129 -1.53 -1.46 -2.09
C PRO A 129 -2.44 -0.49 -2.84
N GLY A 130 -2.87 -0.89 -4.04
CA GLY A 130 -3.90 -0.20 -4.81
C GLY A 130 -3.38 0.73 -5.90
N ASP A 131 -4.32 1.39 -6.56
CA ASP A 131 -4.06 2.37 -7.62
C ASP A 131 -4.01 3.78 -7.00
N PRO A 132 -2.95 4.58 -7.23
CA PRO A 132 -2.88 5.97 -6.79
C PRO A 132 -4.11 6.80 -7.15
N LYS A 133 -4.73 6.55 -8.30
CA LYS A 133 -5.92 7.28 -8.78
C LYS A 133 -7.14 7.16 -7.87
N GLU A 134 -7.20 6.12 -7.05
CA GLU A 134 -8.26 5.91 -6.07
C GLU A 134 -8.03 6.70 -4.77
N CYS A 135 -6.83 7.28 -4.57
CA CYS A 135 -6.40 7.95 -3.34
C CYS A 135 -6.50 9.48 -3.39
N LYS A 136 -7.46 10.05 -4.11
CA LYS A 136 -7.53 11.51 -4.38
C LYS A 136 -7.53 12.39 -3.12
N GLU A 137 -8.27 11.98 -2.10
CA GLU A 137 -8.33 12.73 -0.83
C GLU A 137 -6.99 12.68 -0.10
N ILE A 138 -6.33 11.52 -0.11
CA ILE A 138 -5.01 11.33 0.50
C ILE A 138 -3.96 12.16 -0.24
N ILE A 139 -4.02 12.21 -1.59
CA ILE A 139 -3.13 13.03 -2.42
C ILE A 139 -3.29 14.51 -2.04
N ALA A 140 -4.51 15.00 -1.86
CA ALA A 140 -4.76 16.39 -1.47
C ALA A 140 -4.12 16.74 -0.10
N GLU A 141 -4.14 15.82 0.86
CA GLU A 141 -3.47 16.04 2.15
C GLU A 141 -1.94 15.93 2.02
N ILE A 142 -1.42 14.98 1.22
CA ILE A 142 0.02 14.85 0.96
C ILE A 142 0.57 16.14 0.30
N ARG A 143 -0.19 16.77 -0.60
CA ARG A 143 0.18 18.04 -1.20
C ARG A 143 0.41 19.14 -0.15
N LYS A 144 -0.51 19.28 0.80
CA LYS A 144 -0.35 20.23 1.92
C LYS A 144 0.88 19.92 2.78
N LEU A 145 1.18 18.63 2.99
CA LEU A 145 2.41 18.22 3.67
C LEU A 145 3.64 18.61 2.86
N TYR A 146 3.60 18.46 1.55
CA TYR A 146 4.70 18.84 0.65
C TYR A 146 4.97 20.35 0.64
N GLU A 147 3.93 21.18 0.72
CA GLU A 147 4.05 22.64 0.81
C GLU A 147 4.63 23.11 2.16
N SER A 148 4.77 22.21 3.14
CA SER A 148 5.45 22.50 4.39
C SER A 148 6.97 22.36 4.25
N ASP A 149 7.73 23.03 5.13
CA ASP A 149 9.20 22.88 5.19
C ASP A 149 9.65 21.57 5.84
N THR A 150 8.72 20.67 6.19
CA THR A 150 9.04 19.41 6.86
C THR A 150 9.56 18.37 5.86
N PRO A 151 10.77 17.82 6.06
CA PRO A 151 11.31 16.80 5.15
C PRO A 151 10.41 15.59 5.02
N ILE A 152 10.17 15.15 3.78
CA ILE A 152 9.35 13.97 3.46
C ILE A 152 10.22 12.87 2.87
N PHE A 153 10.02 11.64 3.33
CA PHE A 153 10.54 10.43 2.72
C PHE A 153 9.38 9.47 2.38
N ALA A 154 9.39 8.91 1.19
CA ALA A 154 8.30 8.09 0.71
C ALA A 154 8.79 6.72 0.19
N ILE A 155 7.94 5.69 0.29
CA ILE A 155 8.22 4.34 -0.21
C ILE A 155 7.05 3.85 -1.08
N CYS A 156 7.34 3.32 -2.28
CA CYS A 156 6.39 2.63 -3.16
C CYS A 156 5.13 3.49 -3.43
N LEU A 157 3.95 3.10 -2.94
CA LEU A 157 2.71 3.88 -3.11
C LEU A 157 2.88 5.31 -2.61
N GLY A 158 3.52 5.52 -1.45
CA GLY A 158 3.81 6.85 -0.95
C GLY A 158 4.60 7.71 -1.93
N CYS A 159 5.57 7.14 -2.67
CA CYS A 159 6.27 7.86 -3.74
C CYS A 159 5.33 8.23 -4.88
N LEU A 160 4.47 7.30 -5.28
CA LEU A 160 3.53 7.53 -6.39
C LEU A 160 2.53 8.63 -6.05
N LEU A 161 1.99 8.64 -4.83
CA LEU A 161 1.07 9.68 -4.37
C LEU A 161 1.75 11.04 -4.29
N TYR A 162 3.01 11.06 -3.82
CA TYR A 162 3.83 12.27 -3.71
C TYR A 162 4.19 12.87 -5.09
N THR A 163 4.39 12.02 -6.11
CA THR A 163 4.81 12.45 -7.46
C THR A 163 3.66 12.59 -8.44
N SER A 164 2.47 12.05 -8.14
CA SER A 164 1.31 12.12 -9.03
C SER A 164 0.81 13.54 -9.27
N ASP A 165 1.11 14.46 -8.36
CA ASP A 165 0.78 15.88 -8.48
C ASP A 165 1.81 16.66 -9.31
N ALA A 166 3.04 16.14 -9.47
CA ALA A 166 4.08 16.78 -10.27
C ALA A 166 3.93 16.51 -11.79
N ALA A 167 2.97 15.68 -12.20
CA ALA A 167 2.75 15.29 -13.59
C ALA A 167 1.55 16.02 -14.23
N ASP A 168 0.77 16.80 -13.46
CA ASP A 168 -0.39 17.56 -13.92
C ASP A 168 -0.08 19.08 -14.12
N ASP A 169 1.17 19.51 -13.95
CA ASP A 169 1.75 20.79 -14.39
C ASP A 169 2.63 20.55 -15.64
#